data_bdda5a2fbc479fb2fe431a7fa122d4e7
#
_entry.id   bdda5a2fbc479fb2fe431a7fa122d4e7
#
_cell.length_a   1.000
_cell.length_b   1.000
_cell.length_c   1.000
_cell.angle_alpha   90.00
_cell.angle_beta   90.00
_cell.angle_gamma   90.00
#
_symmetry.space_group_name_H-M   'P 1'
#
loop_
_entity.id
_entity.type
_entity.pdbx_description
1 polymer ?
#
loop_
_entity_poly.entity_id
_entity_poly.type
_entity_poly.pdbx_seq_one_letter_code
_entity_poly.pdbx_strand_id
1 'polypeptide(L)'
;MSRNIARLAALALACSAAAAALASGPSYSPYAGRSFPERLLWGDTHLHTNMSADAGSFGNRDVGPQDAYRFARGETVTEHNGMPLRIARPLDFLVGADHSEYLGLFPHLRAGDPNLLATETGTRWAERTAKGGRGKPQTR
;
A
#
# COMPACT_ATOMS: atom_id res chain seq x y z
N MET A 1 -21.90 -37.57 59.30
CA MET A 1 -22.22 -36.25 58.62
C MET A 1 -21.09 -35.70 57.74
N SER A 2 -19.83 -35.96 58.02
CA SER A 2 -18.70 -35.28 57.29
C SER A 2 -18.48 -35.73 55.80
N ARG A 3 -18.68 -37.00 55.48
CA ARG A 3 -18.41 -37.54 54.10
C ARG A 3 -19.38 -37.01 53.02
N ASN A 4 -20.61 -36.74 53.40
CA ASN A 4 -21.61 -36.21 52.48
C ASN A 4 -21.41 -34.71 52.22
N ILE A 5 -20.98 -33.94 53.23
CA ILE A 5 -20.65 -32.52 53.10
C ILE A 5 -19.43 -32.38 52.18
N ALA A 6 -18.39 -33.21 52.34
CA ALA A 6 -17.22 -33.15 51.45
C ALA A 6 -17.55 -33.49 50.00
N ARG A 7 -18.48 -34.46 49.76
CA ARG A 7 -18.93 -34.79 48.39
C ARG A 7 -19.75 -33.66 47.76
N LEU A 8 -20.62 -33.00 48.52
CA LEU A 8 -21.39 -31.87 48.03
C LEU A 8 -20.50 -30.67 47.73
N ALA A 9 -19.51 -30.43 48.58
CA ALA A 9 -18.53 -29.34 48.33
C ALA A 9 -17.68 -29.61 47.05
N ALA A 10 -17.24 -30.89 46.86
CA ALA A 10 -16.49 -31.24 45.64
C ALA A 10 -17.35 -31.13 44.36
N LEU A 11 -18.64 -31.51 44.45
CA LEU A 11 -19.56 -31.37 43.32
C LEU A 11 -19.83 -29.91 42.98
N ALA A 12 -20.02 -29.05 43.98
CA ALA A 12 -20.20 -27.61 43.79
C ALA A 12 -18.97 -26.94 43.16
N LEU A 13 -17.76 -27.37 43.61
CA LEU A 13 -16.52 -26.88 43.03
C LEU A 13 -16.32 -27.32 41.57
N ALA A 14 -16.67 -28.58 41.24
CA ALA A 14 -16.61 -29.09 39.88
C ALA A 14 -17.63 -28.39 38.97
N CYS A 15 -18.84 -28.12 39.45
CA CYS A 15 -19.85 -27.36 38.69
C CYS A 15 -19.43 -25.90 38.44
N SER A 16 -18.82 -25.25 39.41
CA SER A 16 -18.33 -23.87 39.24
C SER A 16 -17.13 -23.79 38.28
N ALA A 17 -16.22 -24.77 38.30
CA ALA A 17 -15.11 -24.86 37.36
C ALA A 17 -15.61 -25.14 35.91
N ALA A 18 -16.62 -26.00 35.77
CA ALA A 18 -17.23 -26.27 34.47
C ALA A 18 -17.99 -25.03 33.90
N ALA A 19 -18.69 -24.29 34.76
CA ALA A 19 -19.36 -23.06 34.38
C ALA A 19 -18.37 -21.95 33.94
N ALA A 20 -17.22 -21.83 34.59
CA ALA A 20 -16.17 -20.90 34.21
C ALA A 20 -15.52 -21.29 32.86
N ALA A 21 -15.36 -22.58 32.58
CA ALA A 21 -14.84 -23.06 31.29
C ALA A 21 -15.82 -22.83 30.13
N LEU A 22 -17.13 -22.90 30.39
CA LEU A 22 -18.17 -22.60 29.39
C LEU A 22 -18.35 -21.10 29.14
N ALA A 23 -17.98 -20.25 30.09
CA ALA A 23 -18.03 -18.79 29.93
C ALA A 23 -16.87 -18.22 29.08
N SER A 24 -15.81 -19.01 28.85
CA SER A 24 -14.70 -18.66 27.97
C SER A 24 -15.00 -19.08 26.52
N GLY A 25 -16.16 -18.71 26.00
CA GLY A 25 -16.46 -18.85 24.58
C GLY A 25 -15.41 -18.10 23.72
N PRO A 26 -15.26 -18.49 22.45
CA PRO A 26 -14.35 -17.78 21.58
C PRO A 26 -14.74 -16.29 21.56
N SER A 27 -13.75 -15.44 21.76
CA SER A 27 -13.94 -13.99 21.69
C SER A 27 -14.63 -13.64 20.37
N TYR A 28 -15.75 -12.91 20.44
CA TYR A 28 -16.52 -12.51 19.26
C TYR A 28 -15.67 -11.70 18.27
N SER A 29 -14.69 -10.97 18.75
CA SER A 29 -13.78 -10.22 17.92
C SER A 29 -12.43 -10.94 17.83
N PRO A 30 -11.86 -11.14 16.60
CA PRO A 30 -10.52 -11.70 16.44
C PRO A 30 -9.43 -10.82 17.08
N TYR A 31 -9.80 -9.62 17.51
CA TYR A 31 -8.92 -8.64 18.15
C TYR A 31 -9.14 -8.51 19.66
N ALA A 32 -10.13 -9.21 20.24
CA ALA A 32 -10.36 -9.15 21.68
C ALA A 32 -9.14 -9.72 22.43
N GLY A 33 -8.73 -9.00 23.47
CA GLY A 33 -7.55 -9.35 24.24
C GLY A 33 -6.20 -9.00 23.58
N ARG A 34 -6.19 -8.34 22.43
CA ARG A 34 -4.98 -7.80 21.82
C ARG A 34 -4.79 -6.34 22.24
N SER A 35 -3.55 -5.97 22.58
CA SER A 35 -3.18 -4.57 22.76
C SER A 35 -2.98 -3.96 21.37
N PHE A 36 -3.78 -2.97 21.02
CA PHE A 36 -3.56 -2.18 19.81
C PHE A 36 -2.50 -1.10 20.07
N PRO A 37 -1.76 -0.67 19.03
CA PRO A 37 -0.88 0.47 19.18
C PRO A 37 -1.69 1.70 19.60
N GLU A 38 -1.23 2.42 20.61
CA GLU A 38 -1.85 3.68 21.07
C GLU A 38 -1.56 4.83 20.10
N ARG A 39 -0.65 4.61 19.13
CA ARG A 39 -0.23 5.60 18.14
C ARG A 39 -0.98 5.37 16.83
N LEU A 40 -1.56 6.45 16.28
CA LEU A 40 -2.07 6.47 14.92
C LEU A 40 -0.91 6.47 13.94
N LEU A 41 -1.00 5.59 12.94
CA LEU A 41 -0.08 5.52 11.81
C LEU A 41 -0.72 6.19 10.60
N TRP A 42 0.04 7.04 9.91
CA TRP A 42 -0.39 7.77 8.73
C TRP A 42 0.39 7.33 7.52
N GLY A 43 -0.30 6.97 6.46
CA GLY A 43 0.34 6.51 5.24
C GLY A 43 -0.62 6.47 4.07
N ASP A 44 -0.12 5.96 2.95
CA ASP A 44 -0.90 5.77 1.73
C ASP A 44 -0.75 4.32 1.25
N THR A 45 -1.86 3.72 0.82
CA THR A 45 -1.91 2.36 0.27
C THR A 45 -2.25 2.34 -1.22
N HIS A 46 -2.30 3.49 -1.88
CA HIS A 46 -2.75 3.60 -3.27
C HIS A 46 -1.94 4.65 -4.06
N LEU A 47 -0.62 4.57 -3.97
CA LEU A 47 0.26 5.43 -4.76
C LEU A 47 0.58 4.80 -6.10
N HIS A 48 0.42 5.56 -7.20
CA HIS A 48 0.85 5.19 -8.53
C HIS A 48 2.11 5.96 -8.91
N THR A 49 3.13 5.26 -9.44
CA THR A 49 4.40 5.83 -9.87
C THR A 49 4.47 5.99 -11.40
N ASN A 50 5.61 6.43 -11.94
CA ASN A 50 5.79 6.50 -13.39
C ASN A 50 5.71 5.15 -14.11
N MET A 51 5.73 4.04 -13.34
CA MET A 51 5.55 2.69 -13.87
C MET A 51 4.09 2.42 -14.25
N SER A 52 3.14 3.15 -13.67
CA SER A 52 1.72 3.04 -13.94
C SER A 52 1.29 3.88 -15.14
N ALA A 53 0.47 3.31 -16.01
CA ALA A 53 0.05 3.97 -17.25
C ALA A 53 -0.74 5.27 -17.00
N ASP A 54 -1.57 5.29 -15.97
CA ASP A 54 -2.38 6.43 -15.58
C ASP A 54 -1.54 7.58 -15.02
N ALA A 55 -0.61 7.31 -14.11
CA ALA A 55 0.28 8.33 -13.55
C ALA A 55 1.09 9.03 -14.65
N GLY A 56 1.61 8.25 -15.63
CA GLY A 56 2.26 8.79 -16.82
C GLY A 56 1.34 9.68 -17.67
N SER A 57 0.06 9.35 -17.75
CA SER A 57 -0.95 10.14 -18.48
C SER A 57 -1.31 11.43 -17.75
N PHE A 58 -1.27 11.45 -16.43
CA PHE A 58 -1.50 12.64 -15.61
C PHE A 58 -0.25 13.51 -15.39
N GLY A 59 0.90 13.12 -15.93
CA GLY A 59 2.09 13.96 -15.97
C GLY A 59 3.28 13.43 -15.17
N ASN A 60 3.11 12.43 -14.31
CA ASN A 60 4.24 11.79 -13.65
C ASN A 60 5.02 10.91 -14.64
N ARG A 61 6.11 11.44 -15.18
CA ARG A 61 6.94 10.74 -16.18
C ARG A 61 8.23 10.18 -15.60
N ASP A 62 8.70 10.76 -14.52
CA ASP A 62 10.09 10.59 -14.05
C ASP A 62 10.16 10.06 -12.62
N VAL A 63 9.14 10.32 -11.78
CA VAL A 63 9.13 9.88 -10.39
C VAL A 63 8.71 8.41 -10.29
N GLY A 64 9.72 7.56 -10.15
CA GLY A 64 9.56 6.11 -10.06
C GLY A 64 9.32 5.60 -8.63
N PRO A 65 9.24 4.27 -8.45
CA PRO A 65 8.98 3.67 -7.14
C PRO A 65 10.02 4.05 -6.08
N GLN A 66 11.29 4.14 -6.46
CA GLN A 66 12.36 4.51 -5.52
C GLN A 66 12.20 5.94 -5.02
N ASP A 67 11.87 6.87 -5.93
CA ASP A 67 11.63 8.26 -5.56
C ASP A 67 10.37 8.42 -4.71
N ALA A 68 9.33 7.64 -4.99
CA ALA A 68 8.11 7.61 -4.18
C ALA A 68 8.43 7.22 -2.72
N TYR A 69 9.24 6.19 -2.49
CA TYR A 69 9.65 5.80 -1.15
C TYR A 69 10.59 6.83 -0.50
N ARG A 70 11.46 7.47 -1.25
CA ARG A 70 12.30 8.58 -0.74
C ARG A 70 11.41 9.75 -0.32
N PHE A 71 10.46 10.15 -1.14
CA PHE A 71 9.49 11.18 -0.81
C PHE A 71 8.69 10.84 0.46
N ALA A 72 8.19 9.61 0.57
CA ALA A 72 7.46 9.15 1.76
C ALA A 72 8.30 9.24 3.04
N ARG A 73 9.62 9.02 2.95
CA ARG A 73 10.55 9.20 4.07
C ARG A 73 10.89 10.66 4.39
N GLY A 74 10.34 11.61 3.63
CA GLY A 74 10.60 13.04 3.81
C GLY A 74 11.88 13.52 3.14
N GLU A 75 12.43 12.76 2.21
CA GLU A 75 13.54 13.21 1.37
C GLU A 75 13.01 14.14 0.27
N THR A 76 13.87 15.01 -0.24
CA THR A 76 13.54 15.84 -1.40
C THR A 76 13.64 14.99 -2.67
N VAL A 77 12.61 15.03 -3.49
CA VAL A 77 12.58 14.45 -4.85
C VAL A 77 12.34 15.56 -5.86
N THR A 78 12.73 15.34 -7.10
CA THR A 78 12.51 16.29 -8.19
C THR A 78 11.37 15.76 -9.06
N GLU A 79 10.33 16.56 -9.25
CA GLU A 79 9.23 16.21 -10.15
C GLU A 79 9.59 16.43 -11.62
N HIS A 80 8.70 16.01 -12.54
CA HIS A 80 8.93 16.02 -13.99
C HIS A 80 9.17 17.42 -14.60
N ASN A 81 8.76 18.50 -13.93
CA ASN A 81 9.02 19.89 -14.36
C ASN A 81 10.27 20.49 -13.70
N GLY A 82 11.05 19.69 -12.95
CA GLY A 82 12.29 20.10 -12.31
C GLY A 82 12.12 20.72 -10.93
N MET A 83 10.89 20.83 -10.39
CA MET A 83 10.70 21.40 -9.06
C MET A 83 11.04 20.40 -7.95
N PRO A 84 11.76 20.84 -6.91
CA PRO A 84 12.00 20.01 -5.75
C PRO A 84 10.74 19.93 -4.88
N LEU A 85 10.35 18.72 -4.52
CA LEU A 85 9.22 18.43 -3.64
C LEU A 85 9.67 17.68 -2.41
N ARG A 86 9.09 18.01 -1.29
CA ARG A 86 9.31 17.32 -0.02
C ARG A 86 8.03 17.33 0.81
N ILE A 87 7.68 16.19 1.38
CA ILE A 87 6.58 16.08 2.35
C ILE A 87 7.04 16.64 3.70
N ALA A 88 6.19 17.44 4.34
CA ALA A 88 6.53 18.08 5.62
C ALA A 88 6.66 17.07 6.77
N ARG A 89 5.87 16.00 6.75
CA ARG A 89 5.91 14.92 7.72
C ARG A 89 6.08 13.60 6.98
N PRO A 90 7.11 12.81 7.27
CA PRO A 90 7.26 11.46 6.71
C PRO A 90 6.03 10.59 6.99
N LEU A 91 5.71 9.72 6.04
CA LEU A 91 4.67 8.73 6.21
C LEU A 91 5.19 7.58 7.10
N ASP A 92 4.29 6.98 7.87
CA ASP A 92 4.60 5.78 8.65
C ASP A 92 4.61 4.52 7.76
N PHE A 93 3.87 4.54 6.64
CA PHE A 93 3.86 3.48 5.63
C PHE A 93 3.48 4.02 4.26
N LEU A 94 3.94 3.32 3.21
CA LEU A 94 3.57 3.56 1.81
C LEU A 94 3.47 2.26 1.06
N VAL A 95 2.42 2.10 0.25
CA VAL A 95 2.26 1.01 -0.71
C VAL A 95 2.20 1.59 -2.12
N GLY A 96 3.16 1.20 -2.97
CA GLY A 96 3.05 1.43 -4.40
C GLY A 96 2.03 0.47 -5.00
N ALA A 97 1.00 0.99 -5.64
CA ALA A 97 -0.13 0.25 -6.18
C ALA A 97 -0.26 0.49 -7.70
N ASP A 98 0.88 0.49 -8.39
CA ASP A 98 0.93 0.67 -9.85
C ASP A 98 0.04 -0.38 -10.56
N HIS A 99 -0.68 0.05 -11.59
CA HIS A 99 -1.45 -0.87 -12.42
C HIS A 99 -0.56 -1.93 -13.05
N SER A 100 -1.00 -3.19 -13.00
CA SER A 100 -0.33 -4.30 -13.67
C SER A 100 -0.41 -4.19 -15.19
N GLU A 101 -1.50 -3.60 -15.71
CA GLU A 101 -1.68 -3.36 -17.13
C GLU A 101 -0.69 -2.32 -17.63
N TYR A 102 0.13 -2.73 -18.58
CA TYR A 102 1.18 -1.88 -19.17
C TYR A 102 2.23 -1.38 -18.18
N LEU A 103 2.44 -2.11 -17.07
CA LEU A 103 3.43 -1.77 -16.05
C LEU A 103 4.81 -1.53 -16.67
N GLY A 104 5.35 -0.34 -16.48
CA GLY A 104 6.65 0.05 -17.01
C GLY A 104 6.71 0.32 -18.52
N LEU A 105 5.65 0.06 -19.29
CA LEU A 105 5.66 0.22 -20.75
C LEU A 105 6.03 1.66 -21.16
N PHE A 106 5.42 2.65 -20.55
CA PHE A 106 5.63 4.05 -20.96
C PHE A 106 7.02 4.60 -20.63
N PRO A 107 7.62 4.31 -19.46
CA PRO A 107 9.03 4.60 -19.22
C PRO A 107 9.96 3.96 -20.26
N HIS A 108 9.77 2.68 -20.58
CA HIS A 108 10.57 1.98 -21.58
C HIS A 108 10.41 2.55 -22.99
N LEU A 109 9.19 2.91 -23.40
CA LEU A 109 8.95 3.58 -24.69
C LEU A 109 9.67 4.94 -24.76
N ARG A 110 9.62 5.73 -23.68
CA ARG A 110 10.33 7.02 -23.64
C ARG A 110 11.84 6.88 -23.63
N ALA A 111 12.35 5.83 -22.98
CA ALA A 111 13.77 5.51 -22.97
C ALA A 111 14.28 4.96 -24.32
N GLY A 112 13.38 4.64 -25.25
CA GLY A 112 13.76 4.07 -26.54
C GLY A 112 14.23 2.62 -26.46
N ASP A 113 13.61 1.81 -25.60
CA ASP A 113 13.98 0.40 -25.41
C ASP A 113 14.04 -0.33 -26.76
N PRO A 114 15.22 -0.88 -27.12
CA PRO A 114 15.41 -1.52 -28.44
C PRO A 114 14.52 -2.74 -28.64
N ASN A 115 14.16 -3.47 -27.59
CA ASN A 115 13.28 -4.63 -27.71
C ASN A 115 11.85 -4.21 -28.08
N LEU A 116 11.38 -3.08 -27.54
CA LEU A 116 10.08 -2.52 -27.92
C LEU A 116 10.13 -1.95 -29.34
N LEU A 117 11.16 -1.20 -29.68
CA LEU A 117 11.32 -0.58 -30.99
C LEU A 117 11.57 -1.58 -32.13
N ALA A 118 11.99 -2.81 -31.82
CA ALA A 118 12.10 -3.89 -32.79
C ALA A 118 10.74 -4.36 -33.34
N THR A 119 9.63 -3.95 -32.72
CA THR A 119 8.29 -4.31 -33.16
C THR A 119 7.58 -3.14 -33.82
N GLU A 120 6.76 -3.40 -34.85
CA GLU A 120 5.94 -2.37 -35.53
C GLU A 120 5.02 -1.64 -34.51
N THR A 121 4.42 -2.39 -33.59
CA THR A 121 3.56 -1.83 -32.55
C THR A 121 4.32 -0.93 -31.59
N GLY A 122 5.50 -1.35 -31.12
CA GLY A 122 6.34 -0.58 -30.23
C GLY A 122 6.82 0.72 -30.87
N THR A 123 7.27 0.66 -32.13
CA THR A 123 7.67 1.86 -32.90
C THR A 123 6.51 2.84 -33.03
N ARG A 124 5.32 2.37 -33.42
CA ARG A 124 4.12 3.20 -33.54
C ARG A 124 3.70 3.84 -32.19
N TRP A 125 3.83 3.10 -31.11
CA TRP A 125 3.51 3.62 -29.76
C TRP A 125 4.56 4.63 -29.27
N ALA A 126 5.83 4.40 -29.53
CA ALA A 126 6.89 5.35 -29.22
C ALA A 126 6.68 6.69 -29.95
N GLU A 127 6.36 6.65 -31.24
CA GLU A 127 6.05 7.86 -32.02
C GLU A 127 4.83 8.63 -31.47
N ARG A 128 3.76 7.91 -31.07
CA ARG A 128 2.58 8.52 -30.48
C ARG A 128 2.89 9.14 -29.13
N THR A 129 3.68 8.47 -28.30
CA THR A 129 4.11 8.95 -26.99
C THR A 129 4.99 10.20 -27.12
N ALA A 130 5.89 10.23 -28.11
CA ALA A 130 6.73 11.39 -28.41
C ALA A 130 5.94 12.62 -28.91
N LYS A 131 4.87 12.40 -29.67
CA LYS A 131 4.00 13.49 -30.19
C LYS A 131 3.08 14.09 -29.12
N GLY A 132 3.15 13.62 -27.90
CA GLY A 132 2.36 14.11 -26.78
C GLY A 132 0.99 13.45 -26.71
N GLY A 133 0.88 12.38 -25.93
CA GLY A 133 -0.38 12.04 -25.29
C GLY A 133 -0.90 13.28 -24.53
N ARG A 134 -2.22 13.38 -24.31
CA ARG A 134 -2.89 14.51 -23.64
C ARG A 134 -2.09 14.96 -22.42
N GLY A 135 -1.45 16.09 -22.51
CA GLY A 135 -0.56 16.63 -21.46
C GLY A 135 0.44 17.63 -21.96
N LYS A 136 0.07 18.46 -22.98
CA LYS A 136 0.82 19.71 -23.16
C LYS A 136 0.60 20.58 -21.92
N PRO A 137 1.67 21.12 -21.30
CA PRO A 137 1.50 22.18 -20.31
C PRO A 137 0.68 23.28 -20.98
N GLN A 138 -0.43 23.67 -20.35
CA GLN A 138 -1.08 24.93 -20.73
C GLN A 138 -0.09 26.03 -20.37
N THR A 139 0.61 26.56 -21.36
CA THR A 139 1.33 27.84 -21.21
C THR A 139 0.29 28.89 -20.92
N ARG A 140 0.30 29.39 -19.69
CA ARG A 140 -0.35 30.64 -19.32
C ARG A 140 0.51 31.84 -19.76
#